data_9ceb4e84318ba9b037f5c9ae7b291153
#
_entry.id   9ceb4e84318ba9b037f5c9ae7b291153
#
_cell.length_a   1.000
_cell.length_b   1.000
_cell.length_c   1.000
_cell.angle_alpha   90.00
_cell.angle_beta   90.00
_cell.angle_gamma   90.00
#
_symmetry.space_group_name_H-M   'P 1'
#
loop_
_entity.id
_entity.type
_entity.pdbx_description
1 polymer ?
#
loop_
_entity_poly.entity_id
_entity_poly.type
_entity_poly.pdbx_seq_one_letter_code
_entity_poly.pdbx_strand_id
1 'polypeptide(L)'
;MSRNELKELTPRQRMLSVAAVILSTVGVGVSYGVGYPLTSLTFEAWEQPAWRTGLAGSMPALAILICLPFFPALVARLNTVGAMSLGCVLVGLSFLLMPVFQSPEAWLVLRFLMGAGLALPWLVGETWINTVATEKNRGRLLALYAIALFSDFVIGPY
;
A
#
# COMPACT_ATOMS: atom_id res chain seq x y z
N MET A 1 5.28 -4.10 18.54
CA MET A 1 6.16 -3.16 19.27
C MET A 1 5.33 -2.57 20.42
N SER A 2 5.78 -2.72 21.65
CA SER A 2 5.06 -2.26 22.84
C SER A 2 5.25 -0.75 23.05
N ARG A 3 4.32 -0.11 23.79
CA ARG A 3 4.42 1.33 24.12
C ARG A 3 5.70 1.68 24.89
N ASN A 4 6.33 0.70 25.53
CA ASN A 4 7.58 0.89 26.28
C ASN A 4 8.79 0.91 25.35
N GLU A 5 8.81 0.09 24.32
CA GLU A 5 9.90 0.07 23.31
C GLU A 5 9.97 1.40 22.52
N LEU A 6 8.82 2.09 22.36
CA LEU A 6 8.76 3.41 21.71
C LEU A 6 9.38 4.53 22.54
N LYS A 7 9.40 4.38 23.88
CA LYS A 7 10.00 5.38 24.79
C LYS A 7 11.54 5.30 24.81
N GLU A 8 12.11 4.16 24.41
CA GLU A 8 13.55 3.94 24.35
C GLU A 8 14.18 4.34 23.01
N LEU A 9 13.35 4.69 21.99
CA LEU A 9 13.88 5.14 20.71
C LEU A 9 14.56 6.50 20.83
N THR A 10 15.80 6.58 20.33
CA THR A 10 16.47 7.86 20.18
C THR A 10 15.71 8.78 19.23
N PRO A 11 15.83 10.12 19.37
CA PRO A 11 15.17 11.07 18.48
C PRO A 11 15.44 10.79 17.00
N ARG A 12 16.66 10.34 16.66
CA ARG A 12 17.06 9.97 15.31
C ARG A 12 16.32 8.72 14.80
N GLN A 13 16.22 7.67 15.62
CA GLN A 13 15.48 6.46 15.26
C GLN A 13 13.99 6.73 15.06
N ARG A 14 13.43 7.59 15.89
CA ARG A 14 12.03 8.02 15.78
C ARG A 14 11.79 8.77 14.47
N MET A 15 12.69 9.69 14.10
CA MET A 15 12.61 10.44 12.85
C MET A 15 12.76 9.53 11.63
N LEU A 16 13.69 8.57 11.66
CA LEU A 16 13.87 7.59 10.59
C LEU A 16 12.63 6.68 10.41
N SER A 17 12.02 6.26 11.51
CA SER A 17 10.80 5.47 11.46
C SER A 17 9.63 6.25 10.87
N VAL A 18 9.47 7.54 11.22
CA VAL A 18 8.46 8.43 10.63
C VAL A 18 8.71 8.59 9.13
N ALA A 19 9.95 8.87 8.74
CA ALA A 19 10.32 9.01 7.33
C ALA A 19 10.05 7.72 6.54
N ALA A 20 10.38 6.55 7.09
CA ALA A 20 10.10 5.26 6.45
C ALA A 20 8.60 5.03 6.24
N VAL A 21 7.77 5.35 7.23
CA VAL A 21 6.30 5.24 7.11
C VAL A 21 5.76 6.20 6.05
N ILE A 22 6.22 7.45 6.04
CA ILE A 22 5.79 8.44 5.04
C ILE A 22 6.21 7.99 3.63
N LEU A 23 7.46 7.55 3.45
CA LEU A 23 7.96 7.07 2.15
C LEU A 23 7.19 5.84 1.66
N SER A 24 6.86 4.89 2.55
CA SER A 24 6.05 3.74 2.17
C SER A 24 4.62 4.14 1.78
N THR A 25 4.05 5.14 2.45
CA THR A 25 2.72 5.68 2.13
C THR A 25 2.70 6.37 0.76
N VAL A 26 3.71 7.17 0.45
CA VAL A 26 3.90 7.76 -0.89
C VAL A 26 4.01 6.66 -1.94
N GLY A 27 4.79 5.60 -1.67
CA GLY A 27 4.90 4.44 -2.55
C GLY A 27 3.55 3.74 -2.81
N VAL A 28 2.69 3.67 -1.80
CA VAL A 28 1.31 3.15 -1.95
C VAL A 28 0.51 4.04 -2.89
N GLY A 29 0.51 5.36 -2.68
CA GLY A 29 -0.19 6.31 -3.52
C GLY A 29 0.26 6.25 -4.98
N VAL A 30 1.58 6.35 -5.23
CA VAL A 30 2.16 6.23 -6.59
C VAL A 30 1.73 4.92 -7.26
N SER A 31 1.73 3.81 -6.52
CA SER A 31 1.31 2.51 -7.05
C SER A 31 -0.17 2.50 -7.49
N TYR A 32 -1.04 3.17 -6.78
CA TYR A 32 -2.43 3.36 -7.20
C TYR A 32 -2.55 4.34 -8.37
N GLY A 33 -1.89 5.50 -8.28
CA GLY A 33 -1.90 6.54 -9.32
C GLY A 33 -1.43 6.04 -10.68
N VAL A 34 -0.39 5.21 -10.73
CA VAL A 34 0.12 4.58 -11.96
C VAL A 34 -0.68 3.33 -12.32
N GLY A 35 -1.01 2.50 -11.35
CA GLY A 35 -1.62 1.19 -11.56
C GLY A 35 -3.00 1.24 -12.19
N TYR A 36 -3.85 2.20 -11.84
CA TYR A 36 -5.19 2.31 -12.42
C TYR A 36 -5.17 2.72 -13.90
N PRO A 37 -4.53 3.83 -14.30
CA PRO A 37 -4.43 4.22 -15.71
C PRO A 37 -3.74 3.16 -16.55
N LEU A 38 -2.63 2.58 -16.06
CA LEU A 38 -1.91 1.52 -16.76
C LEU A 38 -2.83 0.32 -17.05
N THR A 39 -3.61 -0.11 -16.06
CA THR A 39 -4.54 -1.23 -16.24
C THR A 39 -5.65 -0.89 -17.24
N SER A 40 -6.24 0.29 -17.11
CA SER A 40 -7.33 0.73 -18.00
C SER A 40 -6.87 0.80 -19.46
N LEU A 41 -5.76 1.48 -19.71
CA LEU A 41 -5.20 1.64 -21.06
C LEU A 41 -4.76 0.31 -21.68
N THR A 42 -4.16 -0.58 -20.87
CA THR A 42 -3.72 -1.89 -21.38
C THR A 42 -4.90 -2.78 -21.72
N PHE A 43 -5.94 -2.80 -20.87
CA PHE A 43 -7.14 -3.60 -21.13
C PHE A 43 -7.93 -3.05 -22.33
N GLU A 44 -7.93 -1.74 -22.54
CA GLU A 44 -8.49 -1.10 -23.73
C GLU A 44 -7.69 -1.49 -24.98
N ALA A 45 -6.35 -1.44 -24.94
CA ALA A 45 -5.49 -1.87 -26.03
C ALA A 45 -5.63 -3.37 -26.36
N TRP A 46 -6.03 -4.19 -25.40
CA TRP A 46 -6.35 -5.61 -25.61
C TRP A 46 -7.82 -5.85 -26.00
N GLU A 47 -8.57 -4.78 -26.29
CA GLU A 47 -9.99 -4.83 -26.66
C GLU A 47 -10.85 -5.61 -25.65
N GLN A 48 -10.49 -5.53 -24.35
CA GLN A 48 -11.22 -6.22 -23.31
C GLN A 48 -12.54 -5.50 -23.01
N PRO A 49 -13.62 -6.25 -22.73
CA PRO A 49 -14.89 -5.65 -22.39
C PRO A 49 -14.80 -4.85 -21.06
N ALA A 50 -15.55 -3.76 -20.95
CA ALA A 50 -15.51 -2.82 -19.82
C ALA A 50 -15.65 -3.48 -18.44
N TRP A 51 -16.42 -4.57 -18.33
CA TRP A 51 -16.55 -5.29 -17.06
C TRP A 51 -15.23 -5.94 -16.60
N ARG A 52 -14.38 -6.41 -17.51
CA ARG A 52 -13.05 -6.96 -17.17
C ARG A 52 -12.11 -5.87 -16.68
N THR A 53 -12.15 -4.69 -17.31
CA THR A 53 -11.39 -3.52 -16.85
C THR A 53 -11.83 -3.10 -15.46
N GLY A 54 -13.15 -3.05 -15.20
CA GLY A 54 -13.70 -2.78 -13.88
C GLY A 54 -13.30 -3.84 -12.84
N LEU A 55 -13.33 -5.11 -13.24
CA LEU A 55 -12.88 -6.21 -12.37
C LEU A 55 -11.39 -6.06 -12.02
N ALA A 56 -10.52 -5.80 -12.99
CA ALA A 56 -9.09 -5.58 -12.76
C ALA A 56 -8.84 -4.37 -11.85
N GLY A 57 -9.62 -3.31 -12.01
CA GLY A 57 -9.58 -2.13 -11.12
C GLY A 57 -10.00 -2.44 -9.68
N SER A 58 -10.97 -3.35 -9.48
CA SER A 58 -11.46 -3.74 -8.14
C SER A 58 -10.61 -4.80 -7.44
N MET A 59 -9.72 -5.51 -8.15
CA MET A 59 -8.88 -6.58 -7.58
C MET A 59 -8.06 -6.12 -6.35
N PRO A 60 -7.42 -4.94 -6.32
CA PRO A 60 -6.70 -4.49 -5.13
C PRO A 60 -7.61 -4.33 -3.90
N ALA A 61 -8.80 -3.77 -4.08
CA ALA A 61 -9.77 -3.62 -3.00
C ALA A 61 -10.28 -4.96 -2.49
N LEU A 62 -10.54 -5.90 -3.40
CA LEU A 62 -10.93 -7.26 -3.08
C LEU A 62 -9.83 -7.99 -2.29
N ALA A 63 -8.57 -7.82 -2.67
CA ALA A 63 -7.42 -8.37 -1.96
C ALA A 63 -7.34 -7.85 -0.52
N ILE A 64 -7.52 -6.53 -0.33
CA ILE A 64 -7.56 -5.93 1.00
C ILE A 64 -8.66 -6.56 1.84
N LEU A 65 -9.88 -6.65 1.31
CA LEU A 65 -11.04 -7.18 2.02
C LEU A 65 -10.81 -8.63 2.47
N ILE A 66 -10.29 -9.48 1.57
CA ILE A 66 -10.05 -10.91 1.84
C ILE A 66 -8.86 -11.11 2.79
N CYS A 67 -7.79 -10.34 2.62
CA CYS A 67 -6.56 -10.54 3.38
C CYS A 67 -6.56 -9.81 4.74
N LEU A 68 -7.41 -8.81 4.93
CA LEU A 68 -7.46 -7.99 6.15
C LEU A 68 -7.50 -8.82 7.45
N PRO A 69 -8.32 -9.87 7.61
CA PRO A 69 -8.37 -10.66 8.84
C PRO A 69 -7.07 -11.43 9.13
N PHE A 70 -6.24 -11.68 8.11
CA PHE A 70 -4.98 -12.42 8.26
C PHE A 70 -3.78 -11.53 8.56
N PHE A 71 -3.86 -10.23 8.28
CA PHE A 71 -2.75 -9.30 8.47
C PHE A 71 -2.24 -9.19 9.92
N PRO A 72 -3.08 -9.16 10.98
CA PRO A 72 -2.58 -9.11 12.34
C PRO A 72 -1.70 -10.33 12.68
N ALA A 73 -2.11 -11.53 12.27
CA ALA A 73 -1.34 -12.76 12.47
C ALA A 73 -0.03 -12.74 11.66
N LEU A 74 -0.06 -12.20 10.44
CA LEU A 74 1.12 -12.06 9.58
C LEU A 74 2.13 -11.08 10.19
N VAL A 75 1.67 -9.91 10.65
CA VAL A 75 2.52 -8.90 11.32
C VAL A 75 3.10 -9.44 12.62
N ALA A 76 2.34 -10.23 13.38
CA ALA A 76 2.83 -10.86 14.60
C ALA A 76 3.97 -11.86 14.33
N ARG A 77 3.94 -12.56 13.18
CA ARG A 77 4.97 -13.54 12.79
C ARG A 77 6.20 -12.90 12.15
N LEU A 78 6.01 -11.95 11.27
CA LEU A 78 7.10 -11.32 10.48
C LEU A 78 7.69 -10.08 11.14
N ASN A 79 7.13 -9.61 12.25
CA ASN A 79 7.30 -8.28 12.82
C ASN A 79 6.89 -7.14 11.84
N THR A 80 6.92 -5.90 12.32
CA THR A 80 6.51 -4.71 11.55
C THR A 80 7.35 -4.50 10.28
N VAL A 81 8.68 -4.61 10.41
CA VAL A 81 9.61 -4.39 9.28
C VAL A 81 9.47 -5.49 8.24
N GLY A 82 9.37 -6.75 8.66
CA GLY A 82 9.19 -7.89 7.77
C GLY A 82 7.87 -7.81 6.99
N ALA A 83 6.78 -7.41 7.65
CA ALA A 83 5.48 -7.24 7.00
C ALA A 83 5.52 -6.11 5.96
N MET A 84 6.12 -4.96 6.28
CA MET A 84 6.29 -3.85 5.33
C MET A 84 7.16 -4.26 4.15
N SER A 85 8.29 -4.95 4.40
CA SER A 85 9.18 -5.44 3.33
C SER A 85 8.46 -6.42 2.42
N LEU A 86 7.68 -7.35 2.98
CA LEU A 86 6.86 -8.27 2.19
C LEU A 86 5.87 -7.52 1.30
N GLY A 87 5.19 -6.50 1.84
CA GLY A 87 4.30 -5.65 1.08
C GLY A 87 4.98 -4.98 -0.10
N CYS A 88 6.13 -4.35 0.14
CA CYS A 88 6.92 -3.70 -0.93
C CYS A 88 7.39 -4.70 -2.00
N VAL A 89 7.84 -5.89 -1.59
CA VAL A 89 8.25 -6.95 -2.52
C VAL A 89 7.08 -7.42 -3.37
N LEU A 90 5.92 -7.66 -2.79
CA LEU A 90 4.71 -8.07 -3.53
C LEU A 90 4.30 -7.02 -4.57
N VAL A 91 4.32 -5.75 -4.20
CA VAL A 91 4.00 -4.65 -5.12
C VAL A 91 5.02 -4.55 -6.24
N GLY A 92 6.32 -4.50 -5.90
CA GLY A 92 7.40 -4.41 -6.88
C GLY A 92 7.40 -5.60 -7.84
N LEU A 93 7.24 -6.81 -7.33
CA LEU A 93 7.17 -8.02 -8.12
C LEU A 93 5.94 -8.01 -9.05
N SER A 94 4.79 -7.55 -8.57
CA SER A 94 3.59 -7.42 -9.40
C SER A 94 3.83 -6.50 -10.59
N PHE A 95 4.42 -5.32 -10.39
CA PHE A 95 4.75 -4.41 -11.48
C PHE A 95 5.79 -4.97 -12.44
N LEU A 96 6.80 -5.66 -11.94
CA LEU A 96 7.85 -6.29 -12.78
C LEU A 96 7.30 -7.45 -13.63
N LEU A 97 6.30 -8.17 -13.13
CA LEU A 97 5.72 -9.31 -13.83
C LEU A 97 4.63 -8.91 -14.83
N MET A 98 3.98 -7.75 -14.66
CA MET A 98 2.95 -7.26 -15.59
C MET A 98 3.42 -7.23 -17.07
N PRO A 99 4.59 -6.67 -17.43
CA PRO A 99 5.04 -6.66 -18.82
C PRO A 99 5.45 -8.06 -19.34
N VAL A 100 5.76 -8.99 -18.44
CA VAL A 100 6.13 -10.37 -18.80
C VAL A 100 4.89 -11.21 -19.11
N PHE A 101 3.85 -11.07 -18.29
CA PHE A 101 2.60 -11.81 -18.43
C PHE A 101 1.53 -10.95 -19.09
N GLN A 102 1.53 -10.88 -20.40
CA GLN A 102 0.60 -10.07 -21.18
C GLN A 102 -0.74 -10.80 -21.42
N SER A 103 -1.41 -11.22 -20.35
CA SER A 103 -2.75 -11.80 -20.41
C SER A 103 -3.67 -11.15 -19.36
N PRO A 104 -4.96 -10.95 -19.71
CA PRO A 104 -5.92 -10.34 -18.78
C PRO A 104 -6.04 -11.11 -17.46
N GLU A 105 -6.02 -12.44 -17.51
CA GLU A 105 -6.14 -13.31 -16.33
C GLU A 105 -4.92 -13.16 -15.40
N ALA A 106 -3.71 -13.13 -15.97
CA ALA A 106 -2.50 -12.89 -15.19
C ALA A 106 -2.51 -11.51 -14.52
N TRP A 107 -2.99 -10.50 -15.24
CA TRP A 107 -3.10 -9.15 -14.66
C TRP A 107 -4.12 -9.07 -13.53
N LEU A 108 -5.23 -9.79 -13.58
CA LEU A 108 -6.16 -9.90 -12.44
C LEU A 108 -5.46 -10.43 -11.19
N VAL A 109 -4.68 -11.50 -11.33
CA VAL A 109 -3.92 -12.09 -10.22
C VAL A 109 -2.84 -11.14 -9.70
N LEU A 110 -2.08 -10.50 -10.61
CA LEU A 110 -1.04 -9.54 -10.23
C LEU A 110 -1.62 -8.31 -9.53
N ARG A 111 -2.78 -7.81 -9.98
CA ARG A 111 -3.51 -6.72 -9.32
C ARG A 111 -4.01 -7.11 -7.95
N PHE A 112 -4.45 -8.35 -7.76
CA PHE A 112 -4.83 -8.88 -6.45
C PHE A 112 -3.60 -8.94 -5.52
N LEU A 113 -2.48 -9.51 -5.97
CA LEU A 113 -1.23 -9.58 -5.19
C LEU A 113 -0.70 -8.18 -4.84
N MET A 114 -0.77 -7.25 -5.80
CA MET A 114 -0.41 -5.85 -5.58
C MET A 114 -1.27 -5.23 -4.46
N GLY A 115 -2.58 -5.45 -4.49
CA GLY A 115 -3.50 -4.94 -3.46
C GLY A 115 -3.20 -5.51 -2.07
N ALA A 116 -2.96 -6.82 -1.96
CA ALA A 116 -2.53 -7.45 -0.72
C ALA A 116 -1.20 -6.87 -0.20
N GLY A 117 -0.25 -6.62 -1.12
CA GLY A 117 1.03 -5.99 -0.80
C GLY A 117 0.89 -4.55 -0.30
N LEU A 118 0.04 -3.73 -0.95
CA LEU A 118 -0.21 -2.33 -0.58
C LEU A 118 -0.89 -2.19 0.79
N ALA A 119 -1.75 -3.14 1.15
CA ALA A 119 -2.46 -3.11 2.42
C ALA A 119 -1.53 -3.26 3.64
N LEU A 120 -0.40 -3.96 3.52
CA LEU A 120 0.52 -4.17 4.63
C LEU A 120 1.20 -2.87 5.10
N PRO A 121 1.88 -2.07 4.26
CA PRO A 121 2.43 -0.78 4.65
C PRO A 121 1.34 0.20 5.14
N TRP A 122 0.18 0.19 4.52
CA TRP A 122 -0.93 1.04 4.91
C TRP A 122 -1.40 0.72 6.35
N LEU A 123 -1.76 -0.53 6.62
CA LEU A 123 -2.24 -0.96 7.94
C LEU A 123 -1.19 -0.76 9.04
N VAL A 124 0.06 -1.12 8.75
CA VAL A 124 1.18 -0.92 9.68
C VAL A 124 1.42 0.56 9.93
N GLY A 125 1.39 1.39 8.88
CA GLY A 125 1.58 2.83 8.98
C GLY A 125 0.50 3.50 9.83
N GLU A 126 -0.76 3.17 9.60
CA GLU A 126 -1.89 3.69 10.36
C GLU A 126 -1.83 3.28 11.84
N THR A 127 -1.55 2.01 12.11
CA THR A 127 -1.39 1.50 13.48
C THR A 127 -0.23 2.19 14.19
N TRP A 128 0.89 2.37 13.51
CA TRP A 128 2.08 3.02 14.06
C TRP A 128 1.84 4.49 14.37
N ILE A 129 1.23 5.25 13.44
CA ILE A 129 0.87 6.66 13.66
C ILE A 129 -0.07 6.79 14.86
N ASN A 130 -1.08 5.94 14.97
CA ASN A 130 -2.00 5.94 16.11
C ASN A 130 -1.31 5.63 17.44
N THR A 131 -0.22 4.87 17.43
CA THR A 131 0.54 4.49 18.63
C THR A 131 1.52 5.57 19.07
N VAL A 132 2.15 6.28 18.13
CA VAL A 132 3.17 7.32 18.37
C VAL A 132 2.56 8.71 18.55
N ALA A 133 1.35 8.94 18.01
CA ALA A 133 0.66 10.21 18.10
C ALA A 133 0.26 10.50 19.56
N THR A 134 0.65 11.68 20.04
CA THR A 134 0.12 12.25 21.29
C THR A 134 -1.22 12.91 20.99
N GLU A 135 -2.09 13.04 21.98
CA GLU A 135 -3.40 13.71 21.81
C GLU A 135 -3.26 15.10 21.14
N LYS A 136 -2.17 15.82 21.45
CA LYS A 136 -1.88 17.15 20.91
C LYS A 136 -1.47 17.16 19.44
N ASN A 137 -0.86 16.06 18.94
CA ASN A 137 -0.30 15.98 17.56
C ASN A 137 -1.04 15.00 16.65
N ARG A 138 -1.99 14.24 17.19
CA ARG A 138 -2.68 13.16 16.47
C ARG A 138 -3.39 13.65 15.21
N GLY A 139 -4.16 14.74 15.32
CA GLY A 139 -4.87 15.32 14.18
C GLY A 139 -3.93 15.78 13.06
N ARG A 140 -2.79 16.42 13.43
CA ARG A 140 -1.80 16.91 12.45
C ARG A 140 -1.08 15.75 11.75
N LEU A 141 -0.70 14.70 12.49
CA LEU A 141 -0.03 13.54 11.91
C LEU A 141 -0.97 12.75 10.99
N LEU A 142 -2.23 12.57 11.40
CA LEU A 142 -3.25 11.92 10.56
C LEU A 142 -3.56 12.75 9.31
N ALA A 143 -3.61 14.08 9.41
CA ALA A 143 -3.82 14.95 8.26
C ALA A 143 -2.63 14.87 7.27
N LEU A 144 -1.40 14.90 7.76
CA LEU A 144 -0.21 14.74 6.92
C LEU A 144 -0.18 13.36 6.23
N TYR A 145 -0.56 12.31 6.96
CA TYR A 145 -0.66 10.96 6.43
C TYR A 145 -1.74 10.87 5.35
N ALA A 146 -2.91 11.44 5.58
CA ALA A 146 -3.98 11.49 4.60
C ALA A 146 -3.58 12.29 3.35
N ILE A 147 -2.93 13.45 3.52
CA ILE A 147 -2.40 14.24 2.40
C ILE A 147 -1.38 13.40 1.59
N ALA A 148 -0.45 12.72 2.26
CA ALA A 148 0.52 11.85 1.59
C ALA A 148 -0.14 10.69 0.83
N LEU A 149 -1.24 10.13 1.35
CA LEU A 149 -2.01 9.05 0.72
C LEU A 149 -2.81 9.52 -0.51
N PHE A 150 -3.37 10.71 -0.45
CA PHE A 150 -4.29 11.22 -1.47
C PHE A 150 -3.66 12.23 -2.44
N SER A 151 -2.41 12.68 -2.19
CA SER A 151 -1.73 13.62 -3.09
C SER A 151 -1.57 13.07 -4.51
N ASP A 152 -1.41 11.76 -4.65
CA ASP A 152 -1.24 11.11 -5.95
C ASP A 152 -2.55 11.03 -6.76
N PHE A 153 -3.72 11.06 -6.09
CA PHE A 153 -5.01 11.20 -6.77
C PHE A 153 -5.24 12.61 -7.34
N VAL A 154 -4.54 13.61 -6.80
CA VAL A 154 -4.61 15.01 -7.26
C VAL A 154 -3.60 15.28 -8.38
N ILE A 155 -2.46 14.56 -8.38
CA ILE A 155 -1.38 14.70 -9.37
C ILE A 155 -1.54 13.67 -10.51
N GLY A 156 -2.60 12.84 -10.47
CA GLY A 156 -2.89 11.84 -11.49
C GLY A 156 -2.97 12.43 -12.89
N PRO A 157 -2.74 11.63 -13.94
CA PRO A 157 -2.58 12.12 -15.30
C PRO A 157 -3.82 12.87 -15.77
N TYR A 158 -3.68 14.17 -15.99
CA TYR A 158 -4.53 14.97 -16.82
C TYR A 158 -4.03 14.86 -18.27
#